data_23951fd0d58f3acac75f9faa13f617b3
#
_entry.id   23951fd0d58f3acac75f9faa13f617b3
#
_cell.length_a   1.000
_cell.length_b   1.000
_cell.length_c   1.000
_cell.angle_alpha   90.00
_cell.angle_beta   90.00
_cell.angle_gamma   90.00
#
_symmetry.space_group_name_H-M   'P 1'
#
loop_
_entity.id
_entity.type
_entity.pdbx_description
1 polymer ?
#
loop_
_entity_poly.entity_id
_entity_poly.type
_entity_poly.pdbx_seq_one_letter_code
_entity_poly.pdbx_strand_id
1 'polypeptide(L)'
;MKPLPTIGFDRYVPKHWLDSSLAVAAGKMDRSAVTLLLATEIAGVEARSKTMIILNSMWLTPHPTLVALAQAGIEIYRTDNAADTLPLHWGMALASHPLFAGIADNIGRLLKLHGEFTALQINRRLKEQLGDRASILRATEAVLQTLTEWQVIREAPDRKRCFVAGSAIDRVTPVASL
;
A
#
# COMPACT_ATOMS: atom_id res chain seq x y z
N MET A 1 -8.77 21.42 15.37
CA MET A 1 -8.68 20.98 13.95
C MET A 1 -7.73 19.79 13.89
N LYS A 2 -8.21 18.61 13.50
CA LYS A 2 -7.34 17.42 13.42
C LYS A 2 -6.32 17.67 12.29
N PRO A 3 -5.00 17.46 12.52
CA PRO A 3 -4.03 17.66 11.47
C PRO A 3 -4.38 16.75 10.29
N LEU A 4 -4.31 17.31 9.09
CA LEU A 4 -4.59 16.56 7.86
C LEU A 4 -3.55 15.46 7.69
N PRO A 5 -3.95 14.25 7.30
CA PRO A 5 -3.03 13.15 7.13
C PRO A 5 -1.94 13.52 6.12
N THR A 6 -0.71 13.21 6.47
CA THR A 6 0.44 13.36 5.57
C THR A 6 0.23 12.45 4.37
N ILE A 7 0.35 13.01 3.17
CA ILE A 7 0.27 12.25 1.91
C ILE A 7 1.60 11.52 1.76
N GLY A 8 1.72 10.35 2.38
CA GLY A 8 2.95 9.58 2.37
C GLY A 8 3.01 8.49 1.29
N PHE A 9 1.85 8.03 0.81
CA PHE A 9 1.75 6.97 -0.21
C PHE A 9 1.19 7.57 -1.52
N ASP A 10 2.05 8.28 -2.26
CA ASP A 10 1.69 9.03 -3.46
C ASP A 10 2.28 8.46 -4.75
N ARG A 11 2.75 7.20 -4.70
CA ARG A 11 3.42 6.51 -5.81
C ARG A 11 2.95 5.07 -5.91
N TYR A 12 3.03 4.54 -7.13
CA TYR A 12 2.95 3.12 -7.39
C TYR A 12 4.09 2.38 -6.69
N VAL A 13 3.75 1.34 -5.93
CA VAL A 13 4.70 0.51 -5.19
C VAL A 13 4.39 -0.96 -5.45
N PRO A 14 5.09 -1.60 -6.39
CA PRO A 14 4.92 -3.02 -6.66
C PRO A 14 5.39 -3.86 -5.47
N LYS A 15 4.79 -5.03 -5.32
CA LYS A 15 5.01 -5.93 -4.17
C LYS A 15 6.48 -6.33 -4.02
N HIS A 16 7.19 -6.60 -5.11
CA HIS A 16 8.58 -7.07 -5.05
C HIS A 16 9.57 -6.04 -4.45
N TRP A 17 9.27 -4.73 -4.51
CA TRP A 17 10.08 -3.73 -3.78
C TRP A 17 9.89 -3.84 -2.28
N LEU A 18 8.67 -4.14 -1.85
CA LEU A 18 8.36 -4.37 -0.43
C LEU A 18 8.93 -5.70 0.06
N ASP A 19 8.86 -6.75 -0.76
CA ASP A 19 9.49 -8.04 -0.47
C ASP A 19 11.01 -7.87 -0.26
N SER A 20 11.68 -7.14 -1.14
CA SER A 20 13.10 -6.83 -1.01
C SER A 20 13.40 -6.00 0.26
N SER A 21 12.54 -5.02 0.57
CA SER A 21 12.69 -4.20 1.77
C SER A 21 12.47 -5.02 3.05
N LEU A 22 11.51 -5.94 3.05
CA LEU A 22 11.27 -6.86 4.15
C LEU A 22 12.44 -7.84 4.32
N ALA A 23 13.01 -8.34 3.22
CA ALA A 23 14.19 -9.20 3.25
C ALA A 23 15.41 -8.47 3.84
N VAL A 24 15.61 -7.18 3.53
CA VAL A 24 16.63 -6.34 4.17
C VAL A 24 16.36 -6.18 5.66
N ALA A 25 15.13 -5.85 6.05
CA ALA A 25 14.76 -5.70 7.47
C ALA A 25 14.92 -7.02 8.24
N ALA A 26 14.72 -8.16 7.59
CA ALA A 26 14.93 -9.49 8.15
C ALA A 26 16.42 -9.92 8.20
N GLY A 27 17.34 -9.13 7.65
CA GLY A 27 18.77 -9.46 7.57
C GLY A 27 19.13 -10.51 6.52
N LYS A 28 18.23 -10.79 5.57
CA LYS A 28 18.45 -11.75 4.47
C LYS A 28 19.05 -11.10 3.22
N MET A 29 19.11 -9.77 3.18
CA MET A 29 19.59 -8.98 2.03
C MET A 29 20.24 -7.68 2.51
N ASP A 30 21.21 -7.16 1.77
CA ASP A 30 21.80 -5.85 2.05
C ASP A 30 20.91 -4.70 1.58
N ARG A 31 20.95 -3.58 2.29
CA ARG A 31 20.21 -2.37 1.93
C ARG A 31 20.59 -1.82 0.54
N SER A 32 21.83 -2.00 0.12
CA SER A 32 22.30 -1.63 -1.20
C SER A 32 21.53 -2.32 -2.33
N ALA A 33 21.03 -3.53 -2.11
CA ALA A 33 20.21 -4.26 -3.09
C ALA A 33 18.90 -3.54 -3.41
N VAL A 34 18.21 -2.98 -2.41
CA VAL A 34 16.99 -2.18 -2.64
C VAL A 34 17.34 -0.90 -3.40
N THR A 35 18.45 -0.24 -3.08
CA THR A 35 18.90 0.96 -3.79
C THR A 35 19.20 0.66 -5.25
N LEU A 36 19.87 -0.44 -5.54
CA LEU A 36 20.18 -0.89 -6.90
C LEU A 36 18.91 -1.26 -7.67
N LEU A 37 17.99 -2.00 -7.04
CA LEU A 37 16.70 -2.37 -7.62
C LEU A 37 15.92 -1.13 -8.07
N LEU A 38 15.79 -0.13 -7.20
CA LEU A 38 15.13 1.13 -7.57
C LEU A 38 15.90 1.90 -8.65
N ALA A 39 17.24 1.80 -8.69
CA ALA A 39 18.04 2.47 -9.71
C ALA A 39 17.86 1.85 -11.10
N THR A 40 17.60 0.55 -11.17
CA THR A 40 17.34 -0.16 -12.45
C THR A 40 15.91 0.06 -12.95
N GLU A 41 14.93 0.15 -12.06
CA GLU A 41 13.51 0.22 -12.43
C GLU A 41 12.94 1.63 -12.50
N ILE A 42 13.57 2.61 -11.84
CA ILE A 42 13.11 4.01 -11.81
C ILE A 42 14.21 4.93 -12.35
N ALA A 43 13.98 5.54 -13.51
CA ALA A 43 14.97 6.42 -14.14
C ALA A 43 15.24 7.73 -13.35
N GLY A 44 14.21 8.32 -12.72
CA GLY A 44 14.31 9.62 -12.07
C GLY A 44 14.84 9.56 -10.63
N VAL A 45 15.89 10.33 -10.30
CA VAL A 45 16.48 10.39 -8.95
C VAL A 45 15.45 10.80 -7.90
N GLU A 46 14.66 11.84 -8.18
CA GLU A 46 13.61 12.31 -7.27
C GLU A 46 12.53 11.22 -7.05
N ALA A 47 12.15 10.51 -8.11
CA ALA A 47 11.19 9.43 -8.02
C ALA A 47 11.71 8.29 -7.12
N ARG A 48 12.98 7.90 -7.29
CA ARG A 48 13.65 6.92 -6.43
C ARG A 48 13.67 7.34 -4.96
N SER A 49 14.04 8.60 -4.70
CA SER A 49 14.08 9.15 -3.34
C SER A 49 12.70 9.11 -2.67
N LYS A 50 11.65 9.52 -3.38
CA LYS A 50 10.27 9.48 -2.84
C LYS A 50 9.77 8.04 -2.64
N THR A 51 10.11 7.12 -3.52
CA THR A 51 9.81 5.70 -3.34
C THR A 51 10.54 5.13 -2.12
N MET A 52 11.83 5.46 -1.96
CA MET A 52 12.61 5.01 -0.80
C MET A 52 12.01 5.51 0.54
N ILE A 53 11.38 6.69 0.58
CA ILE A 53 10.67 7.17 1.77
C ILE A 53 9.54 6.23 2.16
N ILE A 54 8.77 5.73 1.19
CA ILE A 54 7.69 4.76 1.46
C ILE A 54 8.27 3.44 1.98
N LEU A 55 9.30 2.90 1.32
CA LEU A 55 9.94 1.64 1.74
C LEU A 55 10.58 1.77 3.14
N ASN A 56 11.19 2.92 3.43
CA ASN A 56 11.73 3.23 4.74
C ASN A 56 10.62 3.21 5.81
N SER A 57 9.54 3.94 5.61
CA SER A 57 8.45 4.06 6.59
C SER A 57 7.75 2.74 6.86
N MET A 58 7.74 1.81 5.90
CA MET A 58 7.13 0.50 6.07
C MET A 58 8.08 -0.51 6.73
N TRP A 59 9.32 -0.68 6.22
CA TRP A 59 10.18 -1.79 6.63
C TRP A 59 11.58 -1.40 7.07
N LEU A 60 12.24 -0.46 6.37
CA LEU A 60 13.68 -0.24 6.56
C LEU A 60 13.99 0.64 7.77
N THR A 61 13.17 1.66 8.02
CA THR A 61 13.28 2.58 9.17
C THR A 61 11.88 3.05 9.59
N PRO A 62 11.03 2.14 10.11
CA PRO A 62 9.68 2.48 10.54
C PRO A 62 9.70 3.51 11.67
N HIS A 63 8.63 4.30 11.78
CA HIS A 63 8.45 5.22 12.89
C HIS A 63 8.53 4.48 14.24
N PRO A 64 9.09 5.06 15.30
CA PRO A 64 9.26 4.39 16.61
C PRO A 64 7.99 3.71 17.15
N THR A 65 6.82 4.29 16.92
CA THR A 65 5.52 3.71 17.32
C THR A 65 5.13 2.45 16.55
N LEU A 66 5.76 2.18 15.41
CA LEU A 66 5.48 1.04 14.53
C LEU A 66 6.56 -0.06 14.59
N VAL A 67 7.64 0.17 15.33
CA VAL A 67 8.76 -0.78 15.42
C VAL A 67 8.28 -2.17 15.88
N ALA A 68 7.42 -2.22 16.90
CA ALA A 68 6.92 -3.50 17.42
C ALA A 68 6.09 -4.26 16.35
N LEU A 69 5.26 -3.55 15.59
CA LEU A 69 4.50 -4.14 14.48
C LEU A 69 5.42 -4.64 13.36
N ALA A 70 6.41 -3.84 12.98
CA ALA A 70 7.39 -4.23 11.96
C ALA A 70 8.19 -5.46 12.41
N GLN A 71 8.62 -5.52 13.66
CA GLN A 71 9.34 -6.68 14.21
C GLN A 71 8.49 -7.95 14.22
N ALA A 72 7.20 -7.86 14.58
CA ALA A 72 6.30 -8.99 14.50
C ALA A 72 6.16 -9.52 13.05
N GLY A 73 6.02 -8.60 12.07
CA GLY A 73 5.99 -8.98 10.65
C GLY A 73 7.29 -9.61 10.15
N ILE A 74 8.44 -9.08 10.58
CA ILE A 74 9.76 -9.63 10.27
C ILE A 74 9.91 -11.05 10.85
N GLU A 75 9.45 -11.27 12.07
CA GLU A 75 9.53 -12.59 12.70
C GLU A 75 8.66 -13.62 11.98
N ILE A 76 7.43 -13.27 11.61
CA ILE A 76 6.58 -14.12 10.75
C ILE A 76 7.31 -14.47 9.45
N TYR A 77 7.91 -13.48 8.77
CA TYR A 77 8.67 -13.70 7.53
C TYR A 77 9.91 -14.57 7.72
N ARG A 78 10.54 -14.56 8.90
CA ARG A 78 11.71 -15.40 9.22
C ARG A 78 11.34 -16.85 9.49
N THR A 79 10.23 -17.07 10.19
CA THR A 79 9.80 -18.40 10.65
C THR A 79 9.03 -19.16 9.60
N ASP A 80 8.29 -18.48 8.73
CA ASP A 80 7.50 -19.08 7.67
C ASP A 80 8.09 -18.74 6.28
N ASN A 81 8.96 -19.60 5.78
CA ASN A 81 9.60 -19.42 4.46
C ASN A 81 8.61 -19.45 3.27
N ALA A 82 7.39 -19.93 3.47
CA ALA A 82 6.33 -19.97 2.46
C ALA A 82 5.26 -18.90 2.71
N ALA A 83 5.46 -18.04 3.72
CA ALA A 83 4.48 -17.02 4.07
C ALA A 83 4.17 -16.12 2.88
N ASP A 84 2.88 -15.97 2.64
CA ASP A 84 2.40 -14.89 1.80
C ASP A 84 2.72 -13.54 2.47
N THR A 85 3.61 -12.77 1.87
CA THR A 85 4.05 -11.48 2.42
C THR A 85 3.02 -10.36 2.24
N LEU A 86 2.00 -10.56 1.41
CA LEU A 86 1.01 -9.51 1.13
C LEU A 86 0.27 -9.03 2.40
N PRO A 87 -0.22 -9.90 3.31
CA PRO A 87 -0.84 -9.45 4.56
C PRO A 87 0.11 -8.61 5.44
N LEU A 88 1.41 -8.92 5.43
CA LEU A 88 2.42 -8.17 6.17
C LEU A 88 2.58 -6.75 5.58
N HIS A 89 2.70 -6.65 4.25
CA HIS A 89 2.78 -5.35 3.57
C HIS A 89 1.51 -4.54 3.74
N TRP A 90 0.35 -5.20 3.66
CA TRP A 90 -0.95 -4.58 3.88
C TRP A 90 -1.06 -3.96 5.27
N GLY A 91 -0.75 -4.74 6.32
CA GLY A 91 -0.77 -4.27 7.70
C GLY A 91 0.16 -3.06 7.92
N MET A 92 1.38 -3.13 7.39
CA MET A 92 2.33 -2.02 7.48
C MET A 92 1.89 -0.78 6.69
N ALA A 93 1.30 -0.95 5.50
CA ALA A 93 0.77 0.17 4.71
C ALA A 93 -0.38 0.88 5.44
N LEU A 94 -1.32 0.12 6.02
CA LEU A 94 -2.41 0.68 6.82
C LEU A 94 -1.91 1.44 8.05
N ALA A 95 -0.90 0.90 8.73
CA ALA A 95 -0.37 1.49 9.95
C ALA A 95 0.50 2.74 9.69
N SER A 96 1.30 2.73 8.62
CA SER A 96 2.28 3.80 8.34
C SER A 96 1.73 4.92 7.46
N HIS A 97 0.65 4.68 6.71
CA HIS A 97 0.12 5.64 5.72
C HIS A 97 -1.39 5.90 5.89
N PRO A 98 -1.78 6.91 6.70
CA PRO A 98 -3.19 7.19 6.98
C PRO A 98 -4.05 7.45 5.74
N LEU A 99 -3.50 8.06 4.68
CA LEU A 99 -4.23 8.25 3.44
C LEU A 99 -4.48 6.91 2.71
N PHE A 100 -3.49 6.02 2.68
CA PHE A 100 -3.66 4.66 2.15
C PHE A 100 -4.78 3.93 2.91
N ALA A 101 -4.78 3.99 4.25
CA ALA A 101 -5.82 3.40 5.09
C ALA A 101 -7.22 3.97 4.78
N GLY A 102 -7.32 5.29 4.61
CA GLY A 102 -8.58 5.94 4.23
C GLY A 102 -9.09 5.54 2.85
N ILE A 103 -8.19 5.37 1.87
CA ILE A 103 -8.54 4.87 0.53
C ILE A 103 -9.02 3.42 0.63
N ALA A 104 -8.28 2.56 1.32
CA ALA A 104 -8.60 1.15 1.50
C ALA A 104 -9.96 0.94 2.21
N ASP A 105 -10.26 1.72 3.25
CA ASP A 105 -11.56 1.69 3.95
C ASP A 105 -12.71 2.06 2.99
N ASN A 106 -12.55 3.13 2.20
CA ASN A 106 -13.57 3.53 1.21
C ASN A 106 -13.78 2.46 0.13
N ILE A 107 -12.71 1.82 -0.34
CA ILE A 107 -12.78 0.70 -1.30
C ILE A 107 -13.55 -0.45 -0.67
N GLY A 108 -13.18 -0.89 0.53
CA GLY A 108 -13.84 -1.99 1.22
C GLY A 108 -15.34 -1.76 1.41
N ARG A 109 -15.73 -0.55 1.82
CA ARG A 109 -17.15 -0.16 1.96
C ARG A 109 -17.91 -0.21 0.63
N LEU A 110 -17.32 0.29 -0.46
CA LEU A 110 -17.97 0.28 -1.77
C LEU A 110 -18.09 -1.13 -2.33
N LEU A 111 -17.06 -1.95 -2.21
CA LEU A 111 -17.11 -3.35 -2.60
C LEU A 111 -18.16 -4.13 -1.83
N LYS A 112 -18.26 -3.92 -0.52
CA LYS A 112 -19.28 -4.56 0.33
C LYS A 112 -20.70 -4.14 -0.05
N LEU A 113 -20.92 -2.88 -0.41
CA LEU A 113 -22.25 -2.34 -0.72
C LEU A 113 -22.71 -2.60 -2.15
N HIS A 114 -21.78 -2.54 -3.10
CA HIS A 114 -22.10 -2.53 -4.54
C HIS A 114 -21.40 -3.64 -5.35
N GLY A 115 -20.46 -4.36 -4.75
CA GLY A 115 -19.61 -5.33 -5.45
C GLY A 115 -18.54 -4.69 -6.35
N GLU A 116 -18.62 -3.39 -6.58
CA GLU A 116 -17.73 -2.63 -7.48
C GLU A 116 -17.60 -1.17 -7.06
N PHE A 117 -16.59 -0.49 -7.59
CA PHE A 117 -16.41 0.95 -7.40
C PHE A 117 -15.64 1.60 -8.55
N THR A 118 -15.67 2.93 -8.62
CA THR A 118 -14.87 3.72 -9.56
C THR A 118 -13.87 4.61 -8.82
N ALA A 119 -12.76 4.95 -9.50
CA ALA A 119 -11.81 5.93 -8.97
C ALA A 119 -12.47 7.28 -8.64
N LEU A 120 -13.49 7.67 -9.43
CA LEU A 120 -14.24 8.91 -9.19
C LEU A 120 -15.01 8.88 -7.87
N GLN A 121 -15.64 7.75 -7.51
CA GLN A 121 -16.34 7.60 -6.23
C GLN A 121 -15.38 7.71 -5.03
N ILE A 122 -14.19 7.11 -5.12
CA ILE A 122 -13.17 7.24 -4.09
C ILE A 122 -12.72 8.70 -3.96
N ASN A 123 -12.36 9.34 -5.08
CA ASN A 123 -11.92 10.73 -5.08
C ASN A 123 -12.97 11.68 -4.50
N ARG A 124 -14.25 11.51 -4.86
CA ARG A 124 -15.34 12.32 -4.31
C ARG A 124 -15.42 12.21 -2.79
N ARG A 125 -15.40 10.99 -2.25
CA ARG A 125 -15.45 10.77 -0.79
C ARG A 125 -14.25 11.35 -0.06
N LEU A 126 -13.04 11.19 -0.63
CA LEU A 126 -11.84 11.77 -0.04
C LEU A 126 -11.85 13.30 -0.10
N LYS A 127 -12.36 13.89 -1.20
CA LYS A 127 -12.56 15.34 -1.31
C LYS A 127 -13.53 15.87 -0.24
N GLU A 128 -14.60 15.17 0.02
CA GLU A 128 -15.58 15.53 1.07
C GLU A 128 -14.95 15.45 2.48
N GLN A 129 -14.05 14.49 2.71
CA GLN A 129 -13.40 14.26 4.00
C GLN A 129 -12.16 15.13 4.25
N LEU A 130 -11.36 15.38 3.22
CA LEU A 130 -10.01 15.95 3.33
C LEU A 130 -9.83 17.27 2.57
N GLY A 131 -10.86 17.72 1.85
CA GLY A 131 -10.80 18.89 0.97
C GLY A 131 -10.27 18.60 -0.42
N ASP A 132 -10.39 19.57 -1.33
CA ASP A 132 -10.01 19.46 -2.73
C ASP A 132 -8.51 19.73 -2.91
N ARG A 133 -7.72 18.68 -3.11
CA ARG A 133 -6.27 18.75 -3.31
C ARG A 133 -5.83 17.85 -4.46
N ALA A 134 -5.10 18.42 -5.41
CA ALA A 134 -4.52 17.64 -6.53
C ALA A 134 -3.61 16.49 -6.07
N SER A 135 -3.00 16.61 -4.90
CA SER A 135 -2.15 15.59 -4.30
C SER A 135 -2.95 14.36 -3.84
N ILE A 136 -4.21 14.53 -3.40
CA ILE A 136 -5.10 13.41 -3.02
C ILE A 136 -5.46 12.60 -4.26
N LEU A 137 -5.79 13.27 -5.37
CA LEU A 137 -6.10 12.60 -6.63
C LEU A 137 -4.95 11.72 -7.11
N ARG A 138 -3.73 12.27 -7.12
CA ARG A 138 -2.52 11.51 -7.51
C ARG A 138 -2.24 10.33 -6.58
N ALA A 139 -2.39 10.54 -5.27
CA ALA A 139 -2.20 9.47 -4.30
C ALA A 139 -3.26 8.37 -4.47
N THR A 140 -4.52 8.72 -4.73
CA THR A 140 -5.58 7.74 -5.01
C THR A 140 -5.24 6.91 -6.24
N GLU A 141 -4.80 7.53 -7.32
CA GLU A 141 -4.40 6.81 -8.55
C GLU A 141 -3.23 5.86 -8.29
N ALA A 142 -2.21 6.32 -7.55
CA ALA A 142 -1.06 5.50 -7.16
C ALA A 142 -1.46 4.29 -6.29
N VAL A 143 -2.35 4.49 -5.32
CA VAL A 143 -2.86 3.41 -4.47
C VAL A 143 -3.68 2.42 -5.30
N LEU A 144 -4.58 2.87 -6.16
CA LEU A 144 -5.38 1.98 -7.02
C LEU A 144 -4.47 1.13 -7.94
N GLN A 145 -3.44 1.74 -8.53
CA GLN A 145 -2.47 1.03 -9.35
C GLN A 145 -1.69 -0.02 -8.53
N THR A 146 -1.28 0.34 -7.32
CA THR A 146 -0.60 -0.56 -6.37
C THR A 146 -1.50 -1.74 -6.00
N LEU A 147 -2.76 -1.48 -5.63
CA LEU A 147 -3.71 -2.52 -5.23
C LEU A 147 -4.08 -3.46 -6.39
N THR A 148 -4.05 -2.95 -7.61
CA THR A 148 -4.27 -3.76 -8.82
C THR A 148 -3.09 -4.71 -9.04
N GLU A 149 -1.87 -4.24 -8.91
CA GLU A 149 -0.66 -5.07 -9.00
C GLU A 149 -0.61 -6.11 -7.86
N TRP A 150 -1.02 -5.73 -6.64
CA TRP A 150 -1.13 -6.67 -5.52
C TRP A 150 -2.31 -7.64 -5.66
N GLN A 151 -3.09 -7.54 -6.72
CA GLN A 151 -4.28 -8.35 -7.00
C GLN A 151 -5.37 -8.24 -5.92
N VAL A 152 -5.34 -7.20 -5.11
CA VAL A 152 -6.40 -6.91 -4.12
C VAL A 152 -7.67 -6.42 -4.81
N ILE A 153 -7.50 -5.64 -5.87
CA ILE A 153 -8.57 -5.22 -6.78
C ILE A 153 -8.17 -5.55 -8.22
N ARG A 154 -9.14 -5.59 -9.12
CA ARG A 154 -8.93 -5.69 -10.55
C ARG A 154 -9.92 -4.81 -11.32
N GLU A 155 -9.56 -4.37 -12.50
CA GLU A 155 -10.49 -3.67 -13.38
C GLU A 155 -11.63 -4.61 -13.82
N ALA A 156 -12.85 -4.09 -13.88
CA ALA A 156 -14.01 -4.85 -14.36
C ALA A 156 -13.86 -5.11 -15.86
N PRO A 157 -14.15 -6.34 -16.35
CA PRO A 157 -13.93 -6.71 -17.75
C PRO A 157 -14.61 -5.79 -18.75
N ASP A 158 -15.82 -5.32 -18.41
CA ASP A 158 -16.70 -4.61 -19.35
C ASP A 158 -16.71 -3.09 -19.13
N ARG A 159 -15.99 -2.55 -18.14
CA ARG A 159 -16.03 -1.14 -17.76
C ARG A 159 -14.67 -0.59 -17.33
N LYS A 160 -14.10 0.27 -18.17
CA LYS A 160 -12.85 0.97 -17.84
C LYS A 160 -12.98 1.81 -16.55
N ARG A 161 -11.92 1.82 -15.73
CA ARG A 161 -11.84 2.56 -14.47
C ARG A 161 -12.93 2.18 -13.44
N CYS A 162 -13.59 1.05 -13.62
CA CYS A 162 -14.44 0.40 -12.64
C CYS A 162 -13.68 -0.80 -12.08
N PHE A 163 -13.67 -0.94 -10.76
CA PHE A 163 -12.89 -1.95 -10.08
C PHE A 163 -13.80 -2.88 -9.28
N VAL A 164 -13.40 -4.13 -9.23
CA VAL A 164 -14.02 -5.20 -8.42
C VAL A 164 -12.97 -5.86 -7.56
N ALA A 165 -13.40 -6.72 -6.63
CA ALA A 165 -12.49 -7.52 -5.82
C ALA A 165 -11.53 -8.32 -6.70
N GLY A 166 -10.26 -8.31 -6.34
CA GLY A 166 -9.21 -9.11 -6.96
C GLY A 166 -9.08 -10.48 -6.28
N SER A 167 -8.20 -11.33 -6.81
CA SER A 167 -7.97 -12.68 -6.29
C SER A 167 -7.30 -12.73 -4.91
N ALA A 168 -6.67 -11.64 -4.49
CA ALA A 168 -5.99 -11.54 -3.21
C ALA A 168 -6.80 -10.78 -2.14
N ILE A 169 -8.07 -10.42 -2.41
CA ILE A 169 -8.86 -9.61 -1.47
C ILE A 169 -9.03 -10.30 -0.11
N ASP A 170 -9.28 -11.60 -0.10
CA ASP A 170 -9.50 -12.37 1.13
C ASP A 170 -8.23 -12.49 1.99
N ARG A 171 -7.06 -12.27 1.41
CA ARG A 171 -5.76 -12.31 2.10
C ARG A 171 -5.48 -11.04 2.91
N VAL A 172 -6.15 -9.95 2.60
CA VAL A 172 -5.97 -8.64 3.23
C VAL A 172 -7.22 -8.13 3.95
N THR A 173 -8.37 -8.73 3.69
CA THR A 173 -9.59 -8.45 4.43
C THR A 173 -9.48 -9.17 5.77
N PRO A 174 -9.46 -8.48 6.92
CA PRO A 174 -9.52 -9.17 8.19
C PRO A 174 -10.81 -10.00 8.20
N VAL A 175 -10.71 -11.21 8.74
CA VAL A 175 -11.86 -12.07 9.05
C VAL A 175 -12.68 -11.39 10.16
N ALA A 176 -13.27 -10.26 9.82
CA ALA A 176 -14.24 -9.54 10.64
C ALA A 176 -15.63 -9.90 10.13
N SER A 177 -15.94 -11.18 10.24
CA SER A 177 -17.27 -11.73 10.01
C SER A 177 -17.40 -12.98 10.87
N LEU A 178 -17.29 -12.79 12.17
CA LEU A 178 -17.87 -13.67 13.18
C LEU A 178 -18.72 -12.85 14.11
#